data_9c77e4dfc575b5c3f604947af71aed08
#
_entry.id   9c77e4dfc575b5c3f604947af71aed08
#
_cell.length_a   1.000
_cell.length_b   1.000
_cell.length_c   1.000
_cell.angle_alpha   90.00
_cell.angle_beta   90.00
_cell.angle_gamma   90.00
#
_symmetry.space_group_name_H-M   'P 1'
#
loop_
_entity.id
_entity.type
_entity.pdbx_description
1 polymer ?
#
loop_
_entity_poly.entity_id
_entity_poly.type
_entity_poly.pdbx_seq_one_letter_code
_entity_poly.pdbx_strand_id
1 'polypeptide(L)'
;MPEHRGEKKIKNIVCDIKKNVYICIVNDINNTHMAKIYDFKALSNKGVEVDFAQYEGKVLMIVNTASKCGFTPQYDGLEALYQKYKEQGLVIVGFPCDQFAHQEPGTNEEIAEFCRINHGVTFPLMAKIEVNGDKAHPIYNYLKSAAKGTFGNAIKWNFTKFLINRDGTVVKRFAPTVTPEKMEKDIVAML
;
A
#
# COMPACT_ATOMS: atom_id res chain seq x y z
N MET A 1 13.39 53.99 13.62
CA MET A 1 12.71 53.21 12.59
C MET A 1 12.46 51.82 13.16
N PRO A 2 11.25 51.37 13.45
CA PRO A 2 10.97 50.03 13.96
C PRO A 2 10.60 49.11 12.81
N GLU A 3 11.22 47.93 12.86
CA GLU A 3 10.97 46.81 11.95
C GLU A 3 9.58 46.21 12.19
N HIS A 4 8.78 46.14 11.11
CA HIS A 4 7.53 45.39 11.09
C HIS A 4 7.80 43.88 11.00
N ARG A 5 7.65 43.17 12.13
CA ARG A 5 7.47 41.73 12.14
C ARG A 5 6.07 41.38 11.69
N GLY A 6 5.94 40.81 10.50
CA GLY A 6 4.68 40.26 9.98
C GLY A 6 4.19 39.08 10.80
N GLU A 7 3.10 39.27 11.53
CA GLU A 7 2.37 38.15 12.19
C GLU A 7 1.70 37.29 11.15
N LYS A 8 2.08 36.01 11.12
CA LYS A 8 1.42 34.98 10.30
C LYS A 8 0.08 34.61 10.94
N LYS A 9 -1.02 34.94 10.27
CA LYS A 9 -2.37 34.51 10.67
C LYS A 9 -2.53 33.02 10.45
N ILE A 10 -2.63 32.28 11.56
CA ILE A 10 -3.05 30.86 11.57
C ILE A 10 -4.57 30.85 11.31
N LYS A 11 -5.01 30.33 10.18
CA LYS A 11 -6.42 30.02 9.94
C LYS A 11 -6.70 28.62 10.48
N ASN A 12 -7.33 28.55 11.65
CA ASN A 12 -7.90 27.31 12.16
C ASN A 12 -9.14 26.96 11.33
N ILE A 13 -9.09 25.87 10.58
CA ILE A 13 -10.27 25.27 9.99
C ILE A 13 -10.78 24.23 10.99
N VAL A 14 -11.91 24.56 11.65
CA VAL A 14 -12.64 23.63 12.50
C VAL A 14 -13.42 22.68 11.60
N CYS A 15 -13.09 21.39 11.63
CA CYS A 15 -13.90 20.35 11.01
C CYS A 15 -14.71 19.61 12.07
N ASP A 16 -15.98 19.42 11.77
CA ASP A 16 -17.02 18.82 12.62
C ASP A 16 -16.73 17.32 12.89
N ILE A 17 -16.74 16.95 14.18
CA ILE A 17 -16.28 15.65 14.74
C ILE A 17 -17.27 14.50 14.47
N LYS A 18 -18.33 14.68 13.68
CA LYS A 18 -19.38 13.66 13.49
C LYS A 18 -19.25 12.76 12.26
N LYS A 19 -18.17 12.90 11.46
CA LYS A 19 -17.91 11.97 10.34
C LYS A 19 -16.43 11.59 10.40
N ASN A 20 -16.12 10.30 10.49
CA ASN A 20 -14.78 9.71 10.45
C ASN A 20 -13.91 10.29 9.33
N VAL A 21 -13.30 11.44 9.57
CA VAL A 21 -12.36 12.09 8.67
C VAL A 21 -11.02 12.13 9.37
N TYR A 22 -10.07 11.39 8.85
CA TYR A 22 -8.67 11.48 9.26
C TYR A 22 -8.15 12.86 8.86
N ILE A 23 -7.73 13.66 9.85
CA ILE A 23 -7.19 14.99 9.66
C ILE A 23 -5.76 14.87 9.14
N CYS A 24 -5.53 15.21 7.88
CA CYS A 24 -4.19 15.61 7.44
C CYS A 24 -3.89 16.99 8.00
N ILE A 25 -2.97 17.11 8.95
CA ILE A 25 -2.45 18.40 9.40
C ILE A 25 -1.58 18.94 8.26
N VAL A 26 -2.14 19.91 7.51
CA VAL A 26 -1.36 20.64 6.52
C VAL A 26 -0.67 21.80 7.23
N ASN A 27 0.56 21.58 7.63
CA ASN A 27 1.46 22.67 8.00
C ASN A 27 2.35 23.02 6.79
N ASP A 28 2.33 24.28 6.44
CA ASP A 28 3.17 25.03 5.50
C ASP A 28 2.74 25.16 4.03
N ILE A 29 2.35 26.39 3.73
CA ILE A 29 1.81 26.91 2.45
C ILE A 29 2.89 27.07 1.35
N ASN A 30 4.09 26.52 1.50
CA ASN A 30 5.15 26.64 0.48
C ASN A 30 5.97 25.35 0.23
N ASN A 31 5.54 24.20 0.73
CA ASN A 31 6.12 22.93 0.34
C ASN A 31 5.00 22.10 -0.29
N THR A 32 4.96 22.00 -1.60
CA THR A 32 4.14 21.00 -2.30
C THR A 32 4.75 19.63 -2.00
N HIS A 33 4.58 19.18 -0.75
CA HIS A 33 4.96 17.83 -0.38
C HIS A 33 4.04 16.87 -1.14
N MET A 34 4.54 16.34 -2.24
CA MET A 34 3.83 15.27 -2.92
C MET A 34 3.78 14.07 -1.97
N ALA A 35 2.56 13.62 -1.65
CA ALA A 35 2.36 12.49 -0.75
C ALA A 35 3.23 11.31 -1.17
N LYS A 36 3.89 10.67 -0.20
CA LYS A 36 4.68 9.46 -0.37
C LYS A 36 4.01 8.30 0.34
N ILE A 37 4.39 7.09 0.02
CA ILE A 37 3.86 5.91 0.70
C ILE A 37 4.11 5.95 2.22
N TYR A 38 5.17 6.62 2.65
CA TYR A 38 5.58 6.73 4.06
C TYR A 38 4.67 7.62 4.91
N ASP A 39 3.79 8.41 4.28
CA ASP A 39 2.81 9.27 4.97
C ASP A 39 1.57 8.49 5.44
N PHE A 40 1.51 7.18 5.18
CA PHE A 40 0.33 6.37 5.44
C PHE A 40 0.56 5.34 6.55
N LYS A 41 -0.56 4.89 7.13
CA LYS A 41 -0.64 3.83 8.13
C LYS A 41 -1.68 2.81 7.72
N ALA A 42 -1.52 1.57 8.17
CA ALA A 42 -2.51 0.51 7.99
C ALA A 42 -2.53 -0.40 9.22
N LEU A 43 -3.62 -1.13 9.44
CA LEU A 43 -3.65 -2.18 10.45
C LEU A 43 -3.02 -3.46 9.87
N SER A 44 -2.19 -4.13 10.66
CA SER A 44 -1.74 -5.48 10.36
C SER A 44 -2.89 -6.49 10.49
N ASN A 45 -2.70 -7.70 9.99
CA ASN A 45 -3.62 -8.82 10.20
C ASN A 45 -3.89 -9.14 11.69
N LYS A 46 -3.06 -8.63 12.61
CA LYS A 46 -3.21 -8.75 14.08
C LYS A 46 -3.88 -7.54 14.72
N GLY A 47 -4.36 -6.58 13.93
CA GLY A 47 -5.00 -5.36 14.41
C GLY A 47 -4.03 -4.31 15.00
N VAL A 48 -2.72 -4.46 14.79
CA VAL A 48 -1.71 -3.49 15.24
C VAL A 48 -1.46 -2.48 14.14
N GLU A 49 -1.41 -1.19 14.50
CA GLU A 49 -1.09 -0.13 13.54
C GLU A 49 0.34 -0.26 13.05
N VAL A 50 0.51 -0.25 11.75
CA VAL A 50 1.78 -0.27 11.02
C VAL A 50 1.95 1.08 10.35
N ASP A 51 2.95 1.85 10.78
CA ASP A 51 3.36 3.09 10.15
C ASP A 51 4.33 2.79 9.00
N PHE A 52 3.97 3.22 7.78
CA PHE A 52 4.78 2.94 6.59
C PHE A 52 6.09 3.74 6.56
N ALA A 53 6.26 4.73 7.42
CA ALA A 53 7.55 5.40 7.62
C ALA A 53 8.67 4.43 8.04
N GLN A 54 8.34 3.30 8.71
CA GLN A 54 9.31 2.26 9.05
C GLN A 54 10.00 1.61 7.84
N TYR A 55 9.41 1.74 6.66
CA TYR A 55 9.93 1.19 5.41
C TYR A 55 10.75 2.21 4.60
N GLU A 56 11.03 3.38 5.14
CA GLU A 56 11.83 4.40 4.46
C GLU A 56 13.19 3.84 4.03
N GLY A 57 13.61 4.16 2.80
CA GLY A 57 14.84 3.62 2.21
C GLY A 57 14.73 2.17 1.68
N LYS A 58 13.56 1.55 1.75
CA LYS A 58 13.31 0.20 1.20
C LYS A 58 12.58 0.28 -0.15
N VAL A 59 12.80 -0.72 -0.99
CA VAL A 59 11.96 -0.96 -2.17
C VAL A 59 10.71 -1.68 -1.70
N LEU A 60 9.52 -1.12 -1.97
CA LEU A 60 8.27 -1.74 -1.55
C LEU A 60 7.52 -2.34 -2.74
N MET A 61 6.90 -3.49 -2.53
CA MET A 61 5.87 -4.03 -3.39
C MET A 61 4.57 -4.17 -2.60
N ILE A 62 3.53 -3.44 -3.01
CA ILE A 62 2.20 -3.54 -2.41
C ILE A 62 1.30 -4.31 -3.36
N VAL A 63 0.59 -5.31 -2.84
CA VAL A 63 -0.27 -6.20 -3.61
C VAL A 63 -1.60 -6.44 -2.89
N ASN A 64 -2.73 -6.34 -3.61
CA ASN A 64 -4.02 -6.81 -3.08
C ASN A 64 -4.20 -8.29 -3.38
N THR A 65 -4.58 -9.05 -2.36
CA THR A 65 -4.55 -10.52 -2.38
C THR A 65 -5.90 -11.14 -2.12
N ALA A 66 -6.05 -12.41 -2.46
CA ALA A 66 -7.20 -13.23 -2.14
C ALA A 66 -6.83 -14.72 -2.10
N SER A 67 -7.49 -15.49 -1.21
CA SER A 67 -7.23 -16.91 -0.97
C SER A 67 -7.90 -17.85 -1.98
N LYS A 68 -8.98 -17.40 -2.68
CA LYS A 68 -9.80 -18.24 -3.58
C LYS A 68 -9.79 -17.73 -5.02
N CYS A 69 -8.68 -17.20 -5.48
CA CYS A 69 -8.51 -16.61 -6.81
C CYS A 69 -7.66 -17.55 -7.70
N GLY A 70 -7.90 -17.55 -9.01
CA GLY A 70 -7.03 -18.25 -9.96
C GLY A 70 -5.58 -17.75 -9.94
N PHE A 71 -5.33 -16.55 -9.41
CA PHE A 71 -3.99 -15.98 -9.23
C PHE A 71 -3.37 -16.26 -7.85
N THR A 72 -4.06 -16.94 -6.93
CA THR A 72 -3.56 -17.28 -5.59
C THR A 72 -2.18 -17.97 -5.59
N PRO A 73 -1.84 -18.85 -6.57
CA PRO A 73 -0.49 -19.43 -6.66
C PRO A 73 0.64 -18.39 -6.79
N GLN A 74 0.35 -17.12 -7.12
CA GLN A 74 1.37 -16.08 -7.13
C GLN A 74 1.95 -15.76 -5.75
N TYR A 75 1.32 -16.19 -4.65
CA TYR A 75 1.93 -16.10 -3.33
C TYR A 75 3.30 -16.78 -3.26
N ASP A 76 3.45 -17.94 -3.90
CA ASP A 76 4.71 -18.69 -3.91
C ASP A 76 5.85 -17.89 -4.55
N GLY A 77 5.57 -17.27 -5.71
CA GLY A 77 6.55 -16.43 -6.40
C GLY A 77 6.84 -15.12 -5.66
N LEU A 78 5.82 -14.51 -5.01
CA LEU A 78 6.01 -13.33 -4.17
C LEU A 78 6.89 -13.66 -2.95
N GLU A 79 6.63 -14.78 -2.29
CA GLU A 79 7.45 -15.24 -1.17
C GLU A 79 8.89 -15.54 -1.61
N ALA A 80 9.07 -16.21 -2.74
CA ALA A 80 10.39 -16.48 -3.29
C ALA A 80 11.19 -15.19 -3.55
N LEU A 81 10.56 -14.16 -4.15
CA LEU A 81 11.18 -12.84 -4.34
C LEU A 81 11.50 -12.17 -3.00
N TYR A 82 10.57 -12.23 -2.04
CA TYR A 82 10.78 -11.66 -0.72
C TYR A 82 11.99 -12.30 -0.02
N GLN A 83 12.04 -13.63 0.05
CA GLN A 83 13.17 -14.33 0.66
C GLN A 83 14.50 -14.03 -0.02
N LYS A 84 14.49 -13.92 -1.35
CA LYS A 84 15.71 -13.65 -2.13
C LYS A 84 16.26 -12.24 -1.92
N TYR A 85 15.39 -11.25 -1.72
CA TYR A 85 15.79 -9.84 -1.77
C TYR A 85 15.53 -9.04 -0.49
N LYS A 86 14.91 -9.61 0.56
CA LYS A 86 14.61 -8.89 1.81
C LYS A 86 15.85 -8.30 2.47
N GLU A 87 16.97 -9.02 2.48
CA GLU A 87 18.24 -8.54 3.04
C GLU A 87 18.86 -7.42 2.18
N GLN A 88 18.50 -7.32 0.92
CA GLN A 88 18.91 -6.24 0.01
C GLN A 88 17.96 -5.04 0.07
N GLY A 89 16.88 -5.13 0.85
CA GLY A 89 15.97 -4.03 1.11
C GLY A 89 14.62 -4.11 0.40
N LEU A 90 14.24 -5.27 -0.16
CA LEU A 90 12.87 -5.48 -0.64
C LEU A 90 11.93 -5.76 0.53
N VAL A 91 10.78 -5.07 0.56
CA VAL A 91 9.65 -5.41 1.43
C VAL A 91 8.41 -5.63 0.55
N ILE A 92 7.74 -6.77 0.75
CA ILE A 92 6.44 -7.05 0.14
C ILE A 92 5.37 -6.87 1.21
N VAL A 93 4.26 -6.20 0.87
CA VAL A 93 3.13 -5.97 1.78
C VAL A 93 1.84 -6.43 1.10
N GLY A 94 1.22 -7.47 1.66
CA GLY A 94 -0.04 -8.01 1.18
C GLY A 94 -1.24 -7.36 1.86
N PHE A 95 -2.23 -6.97 1.06
CA PHE A 95 -3.51 -6.44 1.52
C PHE A 95 -4.64 -7.36 1.06
N PRO A 96 -5.19 -8.22 1.91
CA PRO A 96 -6.36 -9.01 1.58
C PRO A 96 -7.56 -8.13 1.19
N CYS A 97 -8.31 -8.53 0.15
CA CYS A 97 -9.44 -7.76 -0.37
C CYS A 97 -10.53 -8.68 -0.91
N ASP A 98 -11.77 -8.50 -0.43
CA ASP A 98 -12.92 -9.32 -0.83
C ASP A 98 -13.81 -8.70 -1.92
N GLN A 99 -13.39 -7.58 -2.52
CA GLN A 99 -14.20 -6.85 -3.52
C GLN A 99 -14.29 -7.54 -4.89
N PHE A 100 -13.49 -8.58 -5.13
CA PHE A 100 -13.43 -9.27 -6.42
C PHE A 100 -14.02 -10.67 -6.31
N ALA A 101 -15.28 -10.80 -6.68
CA ALA A 101 -16.05 -12.06 -6.67
C ALA A 101 -16.07 -12.77 -5.30
N HIS A 102 -15.95 -12.02 -4.20
CA HIS A 102 -15.90 -12.57 -2.83
C HIS A 102 -14.88 -13.70 -2.66
N GLN A 103 -13.67 -13.49 -3.22
CA GLN A 103 -12.61 -14.48 -3.21
C GLN A 103 -11.72 -14.41 -1.96
N GLU A 104 -12.05 -13.53 -0.99
CA GLU A 104 -11.36 -13.42 0.31
C GLU A 104 -12.36 -13.35 1.49
N PRO A 105 -13.19 -14.39 1.69
CA PRO A 105 -14.28 -14.35 2.68
C PRO A 105 -13.79 -14.49 4.13
N GLY A 106 -12.58 -15.05 4.37
CA GLY A 106 -12.05 -15.36 5.69
C GLY A 106 -11.85 -14.14 6.60
N THR A 107 -11.66 -14.38 7.90
CA THR A 107 -11.17 -13.39 8.86
C THR A 107 -9.69 -13.10 8.62
N ASN A 108 -9.14 -12.06 9.25
CA ASN A 108 -7.71 -11.76 9.14
C ASN A 108 -6.82 -12.91 9.61
N GLU A 109 -7.25 -13.61 10.68
CA GLU A 109 -6.55 -14.76 11.25
C GLU A 109 -6.57 -15.96 10.30
N GLU A 110 -7.74 -16.29 9.74
CA GLU A 110 -7.91 -17.38 8.79
C GLU A 110 -7.10 -17.15 7.51
N ILE A 111 -7.07 -15.90 7.01
CA ILE A 111 -6.28 -15.51 5.84
C ILE A 111 -4.79 -15.65 6.14
N ALA A 112 -4.33 -15.17 7.28
CA ALA A 112 -2.93 -15.27 7.67
C ALA A 112 -2.48 -16.73 7.82
N GLU A 113 -3.33 -17.58 8.42
CA GLU A 113 -3.07 -19.00 8.55
C GLU A 113 -3.03 -19.70 7.18
N PHE A 114 -3.99 -19.41 6.32
CA PHE A 114 -4.01 -19.90 4.94
C PHE A 114 -2.71 -19.56 4.19
N CYS A 115 -2.28 -18.30 4.22
CA CYS A 115 -1.07 -17.83 3.56
C CYS A 115 0.18 -18.54 4.10
N ARG A 116 0.27 -18.68 5.42
CA ARG A 116 1.39 -19.34 6.09
C ARG A 116 1.47 -20.83 5.77
N ILE A 117 0.33 -21.56 5.86
CA ILE A 117 0.31 -23.02 5.71
C ILE A 117 0.43 -23.43 4.25
N ASN A 118 -0.30 -22.77 3.35
CA ASN A 118 -0.40 -23.23 1.97
C ASN A 118 0.68 -22.64 1.05
N HIS A 119 1.25 -21.46 1.41
CA HIS A 119 2.19 -20.72 0.56
C HIS A 119 3.47 -20.30 1.29
N GLY A 120 3.63 -20.67 2.56
CA GLY A 120 4.81 -20.33 3.34
C GLY A 120 5.06 -18.82 3.50
N VAL A 121 4.03 -17.97 3.32
CA VAL A 121 4.17 -16.50 3.35
C VAL A 121 4.75 -16.02 4.66
N THR A 122 5.84 -15.25 4.55
CA THR A 122 6.51 -14.62 5.68
C THR A 122 6.56 -13.09 5.56
N PHE A 123 6.25 -12.53 4.40
CA PHE A 123 6.15 -11.09 4.24
C PHE A 123 4.93 -10.50 4.97
N PRO A 124 4.96 -9.21 5.36
CA PRO A 124 3.88 -8.54 6.07
C PRO A 124 2.52 -8.65 5.40
N LEU A 125 1.52 -9.12 6.16
CA LEU A 125 0.11 -9.09 5.77
C LEU A 125 -0.64 -8.05 6.61
N MET A 126 -1.38 -7.19 5.94
CA MET A 126 -2.26 -6.21 6.57
C MET A 126 -3.65 -6.79 6.80
N ALA A 127 -4.47 -6.08 7.55
CA ALA A 127 -5.89 -6.38 7.70
C ALA A 127 -6.60 -6.28 6.34
N LYS A 128 -7.69 -7.01 6.18
CA LYS A 128 -8.54 -6.97 4.99
C LYS A 128 -9.12 -5.58 4.78
N ILE A 129 -9.03 -5.05 3.57
CA ILE A 129 -9.45 -3.70 3.20
C ILE A 129 -10.26 -3.68 1.91
N GLU A 130 -10.92 -2.53 1.66
CA GLU A 130 -11.42 -2.18 0.33
C GLU A 130 -10.37 -1.40 -0.45
N VAL A 131 -10.24 -1.69 -1.75
CA VAL A 131 -9.26 -1.03 -2.65
C VAL A 131 -9.94 -0.09 -3.66
N ASN A 132 -11.26 -0.18 -3.82
CA ASN A 132 -12.08 0.64 -4.69
C ASN A 132 -13.32 1.20 -3.95
N GLY A 133 -13.97 2.22 -4.55
CA GLY A 133 -15.15 2.87 -3.99
C GLY A 133 -14.82 3.87 -2.88
N ASP A 134 -15.88 4.34 -2.21
CA ASP A 134 -15.78 5.42 -1.22
C ASP A 134 -15.10 4.97 0.08
N LYS A 135 -15.10 3.65 0.35
CA LYS A 135 -14.42 3.05 1.51
C LYS A 135 -13.01 2.56 1.20
N ALA A 136 -12.49 2.87 0.00
CA ALA A 136 -11.14 2.45 -0.36
C ALA A 136 -10.11 3.01 0.62
N HIS A 137 -9.22 2.13 1.09
CA HIS A 137 -8.17 2.51 2.03
C HIS A 137 -7.29 3.65 1.46
N PRO A 138 -6.89 4.65 2.27
CA PRO A 138 -6.11 5.79 1.82
C PRO A 138 -4.85 5.42 1.02
N ILE A 139 -4.14 4.37 1.43
CA ILE A 139 -2.98 3.82 0.69
C ILE A 139 -3.37 3.49 -0.76
N TYR A 140 -4.52 2.82 -0.98
CA TYR A 140 -4.94 2.45 -2.33
C TYR A 140 -5.44 3.65 -3.14
N ASN A 141 -6.03 4.66 -2.49
CA ASN A 141 -6.36 5.92 -3.17
C ASN A 141 -5.08 6.61 -3.68
N TYR A 142 -4.04 6.67 -2.84
CA TYR A 142 -2.72 7.17 -3.23
C TYR A 142 -2.11 6.35 -4.38
N LEU A 143 -1.99 5.03 -4.24
CA LEU A 143 -1.39 4.15 -5.24
C LEU A 143 -2.08 4.27 -6.61
N LYS A 144 -3.42 4.31 -6.62
CA LYS A 144 -4.23 4.48 -7.84
C LYS A 144 -4.02 5.83 -8.50
N SER A 145 -3.81 6.88 -7.72
CA SER A 145 -3.55 8.24 -8.25
C SER A 145 -2.14 8.38 -8.81
N ALA A 146 -1.15 7.79 -8.13
CA ALA A 146 0.26 7.86 -8.49
C ALA A 146 0.60 7.00 -9.73
N ALA A 147 -0.03 5.81 -9.86
CA ALA A 147 0.18 4.92 -11.01
C ALA A 147 -1.17 4.47 -11.60
N LYS A 148 -1.58 5.15 -12.66
CA LYS A 148 -2.82 4.86 -13.39
C LYS A 148 -2.75 3.50 -14.10
N GLY A 149 -3.86 2.79 -14.15
CA GLY A 149 -3.99 1.59 -14.95
C GLY A 149 -4.29 1.92 -16.42
N THR A 150 -4.09 0.96 -17.32
CA THR A 150 -4.32 1.10 -18.76
C THR A 150 -5.77 1.53 -19.10
N PHE A 151 -6.74 1.11 -18.29
CA PHE A 151 -8.17 1.43 -18.49
C PHE A 151 -8.75 2.08 -17.21
N GLY A 152 -8.18 3.23 -16.80
CA GLY A 152 -8.63 3.98 -15.63
C GLY A 152 -7.95 3.57 -14.33
N ASN A 153 -8.27 4.28 -13.24
CA ASN A 153 -7.50 4.19 -11.98
C ASN A 153 -7.91 3.00 -11.10
N ALA A 154 -9.17 2.50 -11.21
CA ALA A 154 -9.66 1.43 -10.35
C ALA A 154 -8.80 0.16 -10.44
N ILE A 155 -8.66 -0.53 -9.31
CA ILE A 155 -8.09 -1.87 -9.28
C ILE A 155 -9.07 -2.81 -9.99
N LYS A 156 -8.58 -3.57 -10.96
CA LYS A 156 -9.45 -4.39 -11.81
C LYS A 156 -9.66 -5.81 -11.27
N TRP A 157 -8.70 -6.34 -10.52
CA TRP A 157 -8.76 -7.69 -9.98
C TRP A 157 -7.73 -7.90 -8.85
N ASN A 158 -7.84 -9.05 -8.17
CA ASN A 158 -6.85 -9.51 -7.19
C ASN A 158 -5.45 -9.62 -7.81
N PHE A 159 -4.42 -9.53 -6.99
CA PHE A 159 -3.01 -9.58 -7.39
C PHE A 159 -2.59 -8.46 -8.35
N THR A 160 -3.19 -7.27 -8.26
CA THR A 160 -2.60 -6.04 -8.80
C THR A 160 -1.45 -5.63 -7.89
N LYS A 161 -0.28 -5.31 -8.46
CA LYS A 161 0.92 -4.96 -7.69
C LYS A 161 1.37 -3.55 -8.02
N PHE A 162 1.93 -2.87 -7.02
CA PHE A 162 2.57 -1.57 -7.15
C PHE A 162 4.00 -1.67 -6.65
N LEU A 163 4.94 -1.19 -7.45
CA LEU A 163 6.35 -1.11 -7.10
C LEU A 163 6.69 0.33 -6.72
N ILE A 164 7.31 0.49 -5.57
CA ILE A 164 7.63 1.77 -4.94
C ILE A 164 9.14 1.83 -4.72
N ASN A 165 9.74 2.94 -5.12
CA ASN A 165 11.16 3.19 -4.97
C ASN A 165 11.52 3.51 -3.51
N ARG A 166 12.83 3.51 -3.20
CA ARG A 166 13.41 3.82 -1.87
C ARG A 166 13.06 5.21 -1.33
N ASP A 167 12.70 6.14 -2.21
CA ASP A 167 12.25 7.49 -1.84
C ASP A 167 10.74 7.58 -1.54
N GLY A 168 10.00 6.46 -1.63
CA GLY A 168 8.56 6.38 -1.37
C GLY A 168 7.68 6.75 -2.56
N THR A 169 8.25 6.99 -3.76
CA THR A 169 7.48 7.26 -4.96
C THR A 169 7.02 5.97 -5.65
N VAL A 170 5.77 5.96 -6.15
CA VAL A 170 5.24 4.82 -6.90
C VAL A 170 5.78 4.87 -8.32
N VAL A 171 6.52 3.84 -8.71
CA VAL A 171 7.23 3.79 -10.01
C VAL A 171 6.41 3.03 -11.05
N LYS A 172 5.77 1.93 -10.65
CA LYS A 172 5.11 1.03 -11.60
C LYS A 172 3.92 0.30 -11.00
N ARG A 173 2.88 0.11 -11.82
CA ARG A 173 1.74 -0.76 -11.52
C ARG A 173 1.77 -1.95 -12.47
N PHE A 174 1.61 -3.15 -11.93
CA PHE A 174 1.54 -4.40 -12.68
C PHE A 174 0.13 -4.97 -12.65
N ALA A 175 -0.32 -5.44 -13.80
CA ALA A 175 -1.59 -6.14 -13.92
C ALA A 175 -1.56 -7.50 -13.17
N PRO A 176 -2.73 -8.05 -12.78
CA PRO A 176 -2.82 -9.37 -12.14
C PRO A 176 -2.10 -10.49 -12.89
N THR A 177 -2.12 -10.45 -14.23
CA THR A 177 -1.52 -11.45 -15.12
C THR A 177 0.01 -11.41 -15.17
N VAL A 178 0.64 -10.34 -14.65
CA VAL A 178 2.09 -10.26 -14.56
C VAL A 178 2.55 -11.07 -13.35
N THR A 179 3.28 -12.15 -13.59
CA THR A 179 3.75 -13.03 -12.52
C THR A 179 4.94 -12.40 -11.77
N PRO A 180 5.20 -12.84 -10.51
CA PRO A 180 6.32 -12.34 -9.72
C PRO A 180 7.67 -12.40 -10.44
N GLU A 181 7.96 -13.50 -11.13
CA GLU A 181 9.23 -13.71 -11.85
C GLU A 181 9.45 -12.66 -12.96
N LYS A 182 8.36 -12.22 -13.61
CA LYS A 182 8.43 -11.19 -14.66
C LYS A 182 8.72 -9.79 -14.10
N MET A 183 8.51 -9.59 -12.79
CA MET A 183 8.78 -8.31 -12.12
C MET A 183 10.20 -8.22 -11.56
N GLU A 184 10.92 -9.35 -11.45
CA GLU A 184 12.20 -9.44 -10.77
C GLU A 184 13.23 -8.42 -11.28
N LYS A 185 13.33 -8.26 -12.60
CA LYS A 185 14.26 -7.28 -13.21
C LYS A 185 13.97 -5.84 -12.80
N ASP A 186 12.67 -5.48 -12.68
CA ASP A 186 12.26 -4.13 -12.26
C ASP A 186 12.60 -3.90 -10.78
N ILE A 187 12.47 -4.94 -9.93
CA ILE A 187 12.83 -4.90 -8.52
C ILE A 187 14.34 -4.74 -8.36
N VAL A 188 15.12 -5.59 -9.03
CA VAL A 188 16.60 -5.59 -8.93
C VAL A 188 17.18 -4.25 -9.37
N ALA A 189 16.58 -3.59 -10.37
CA ALA A 189 17.01 -2.28 -10.83
C ALA A 189 16.87 -1.16 -9.77
N MET A 190 16.14 -1.41 -8.67
CA MET A 190 15.89 -0.44 -7.58
C MET A 190 16.59 -0.83 -6.28
N LEU A 191 17.08 -2.04 -6.16
CA LEU A 191 17.81 -2.52 -4.97
C LEU A 191 19.26 -2.01 -4.94
#